data_aa62e5a561aa0e8358d2fec40e6e8006
#
_entry.id   aa62e5a561aa0e8358d2fec40e6e8006
#
_cell.length_a   1.000
_cell.length_b   1.000
_cell.length_c   1.000
_cell.angle_alpha   90.00
_cell.angle_beta   90.00
_cell.angle_gamma   90.00
#
_symmetry.space_group_name_H-M   'P 1'
#
loop_
_entity.id
_entity.type
_entity.pdbx_description
1 polymer ?
#
loop_
_entity_poly.entity_id
_entity_poly.type
_entity_poly.pdbx_seq_one_letter_code
_entity_poly.pdbx_strand_id
1 'polypeptide(L)'
;MRFAFLLGISCLAVAFVARADAPAEPIRLTMGWHVTIDTQGHPTDLEAVPNPRTDRVPQIHEALEREIRTWTFNPGLVNGKPAVTQTALILAISVLPQSATNASIRVDHADTGGWYAKVTPPKYPPSAVSGHKVGLVVLKVDYDESGKVTAAVPAPGTPDVAASLTNASVATVRKWTFAPEVVGGHAMAGAAYVPFCYSLVNMPGSLRNPPCDWTPPGRSTSIGDGDALAINPVATLATDVAGRML
;
A
#
# COMPACT_ATOMS: atom_id res chain seq x y z
N MET A 1 -61.49 -63.19 -10.99
CA MET A 1 -60.06 -62.90 -10.81
C MET A 1 -59.84 -61.42 -11.15
N ARG A 2 -59.66 -60.56 -10.15
CA ARG A 2 -59.39 -59.15 -10.33
C ARG A 2 -57.96 -58.90 -9.87
N PHE A 3 -57.08 -58.52 -10.81
CA PHE A 3 -55.70 -58.10 -10.51
C PHE A 3 -55.70 -56.58 -10.28
N ALA A 4 -55.31 -56.16 -9.08
CA ALA A 4 -55.06 -54.78 -8.76
C ALA A 4 -53.60 -54.45 -9.00
N PHE A 5 -53.30 -53.47 -9.89
CA PHE A 5 -51.99 -52.94 -10.13
C PHE A 5 -51.76 -51.77 -9.16
N LEU A 6 -50.80 -51.92 -8.24
CA LEU A 6 -50.31 -50.85 -7.38
C LEU A 6 -49.19 -50.10 -8.10
N LEU A 7 -49.42 -48.87 -8.52
CA LEU A 7 -48.37 -47.94 -8.97
C LEU A 7 -47.66 -47.35 -7.77
N GLY A 8 -46.40 -47.73 -7.58
CA GLY A 8 -45.53 -47.05 -6.61
C GLY A 8 -44.97 -45.75 -7.20
N ILE A 9 -45.34 -44.59 -6.60
CA ILE A 9 -44.75 -43.30 -6.92
C ILE A 9 -43.48 -43.16 -6.11
N SER A 10 -42.32 -43.29 -6.82
CA SER A 10 -41.01 -43.02 -6.24
C SER A 10 -40.75 -41.50 -6.22
N CYS A 11 -40.86 -40.87 -5.05
CA CYS A 11 -40.48 -39.48 -4.86
C CYS A 11 -38.94 -39.36 -4.87
N LEU A 12 -38.38 -38.87 -5.98
CA LEU A 12 -36.97 -38.44 -6.05
C LEU A 12 -36.84 -37.16 -5.27
N ALA A 13 -36.30 -37.21 -4.05
CA ALA A 13 -35.88 -36.04 -3.32
C ALA A 13 -34.59 -35.46 -3.95
N VAL A 14 -34.73 -34.39 -4.72
CA VAL A 14 -33.58 -33.60 -5.19
C VAL A 14 -33.05 -32.80 -4.00
N ALA A 15 -31.98 -33.27 -3.41
CA ALA A 15 -31.23 -32.50 -2.40
C ALA A 15 -30.59 -31.29 -3.08
N PHE A 16 -31.14 -30.11 -2.87
CA PHE A 16 -30.45 -28.86 -3.17
C PHE A 16 -29.26 -28.76 -2.23
N VAL A 17 -28.07 -29.09 -2.72
CA VAL A 17 -26.82 -28.73 -2.04
C VAL A 17 -26.67 -27.21 -2.19
N ALA A 18 -27.00 -26.48 -1.13
CA ALA A 18 -26.68 -25.08 -1.04
C ALA A 18 -25.14 -24.94 -1.14
N ARG A 19 -24.69 -24.43 -2.27
CA ARG A 19 -23.28 -24.08 -2.45
C ARG A 19 -23.04 -22.91 -1.54
N ALA A 20 -22.32 -23.11 -0.44
CA ALA A 20 -21.82 -22.01 0.36
C ALA A 20 -20.91 -21.18 -0.57
N ASP A 21 -21.31 -19.93 -0.84
CA ASP A 21 -20.46 -19.01 -1.58
C ASP A 21 -19.13 -18.92 -0.84
N ALA A 22 -18.03 -19.12 -1.58
CA ALA A 22 -16.70 -18.93 -1.01
C ALA A 22 -16.63 -17.51 -0.41
N PRO A 23 -16.03 -17.33 0.76
CA PRO A 23 -15.89 -16.01 1.35
C PRO A 23 -15.21 -15.08 0.33
N ALA A 24 -15.79 -13.90 0.12
CA ALA A 24 -15.25 -12.93 -0.82
C ALA A 24 -13.80 -12.58 -0.42
N GLU A 25 -12.91 -12.54 -1.39
CA GLU A 25 -11.50 -12.19 -1.12
C GLU A 25 -11.39 -10.78 -0.53
N PRO A 26 -10.48 -10.57 0.44
CA PRO A 26 -10.21 -9.25 0.99
C PRO A 26 -9.77 -8.25 -0.08
N ILE A 27 -10.34 -7.05 -0.07
CA ILE A 27 -9.90 -5.97 -0.93
C ILE A 27 -8.80 -5.21 -0.21
N ARG A 28 -7.58 -5.22 -0.75
CA ARG A 28 -6.44 -4.49 -0.19
C ARG A 28 -6.38 -3.08 -0.75
N LEU A 29 -6.21 -2.10 0.13
CA LEU A 29 -6.10 -0.69 -0.19
C LEU A 29 -4.92 -0.08 0.56
N THR A 30 -4.22 0.87 -0.08
CA THR A 30 -3.25 1.74 0.56
C THR A 30 -3.84 3.14 0.62
N MET A 31 -3.86 3.74 1.81
CA MET A 31 -4.40 5.07 2.07
C MET A 31 -3.37 5.90 2.82
N GLY A 32 -3.35 7.20 2.58
CA GLY A 32 -2.37 8.11 3.18
C GLY A 32 -3.00 9.34 3.82
N TRP A 33 -2.35 9.88 4.84
CA TRP A 33 -2.67 11.15 5.48
C TRP A 33 -1.42 11.95 5.73
N HIS A 34 -1.48 13.27 5.53
CA HIS A 34 -0.53 14.18 6.16
C HIS A 34 -0.96 14.36 7.60
N VAL A 35 -0.04 14.17 8.53
CA VAL A 35 -0.30 14.21 9.97
C VAL A 35 0.61 15.24 10.62
N THR A 36 0.04 16.15 11.40
CA THR A 36 0.79 17.00 12.33
C THR A 36 0.72 16.38 13.72
N ILE A 37 1.87 16.14 14.34
CA ILE A 37 2.02 15.49 15.64
C ILE A 37 2.57 16.53 16.62
N ASP A 38 1.96 16.67 17.80
CA ASP A 38 2.44 17.54 18.85
C ASP A 38 3.66 16.95 19.59
N THR A 39 4.20 17.71 20.55
CA THR A 39 5.36 17.28 21.35
C THR A 39 5.05 16.15 22.33
N GLN A 40 3.78 15.83 22.57
CA GLN A 40 3.31 14.72 23.39
C GLN A 40 3.03 13.46 22.54
N GLY A 41 3.11 13.57 21.22
CA GLY A 41 2.87 12.46 20.29
C GLY A 41 1.41 12.30 19.87
N HIS A 42 0.54 13.30 20.10
CA HIS A 42 -0.84 13.24 19.64
C HIS A 42 -0.99 13.87 18.26
N PRO A 43 -1.79 13.27 17.36
CA PRO A 43 -2.11 13.88 16.08
C PRO A 43 -3.04 15.07 16.29
N THR A 44 -2.62 16.26 15.86
CA THR A 44 -3.40 17.51 15.98
C THR A 44 -4.09 17.90 14.70
N ASP A 45 -3.55 17.47 13.56
CA ASP A 45 -4.13 17.70 12.24
C ASP A 45 -3.98 16.47 11.37
N LEU A 46 -5.01 16.18 10.54
CA LEU A 46 -5.07 15.06 9.61
C LEU A 46 -5.65 15.54 8.30
N GLU A 47 -4.89 15.43 7.22
CA GLU A 47 -5.33 15.74 5.86
C GLU A 47 -5.15 14.50 4.98
N ALA A 48 -6.25 13.97 4.44
CA ALA A 48 -6.19 12.78 3.58
C ALA A 48 -5.43 13.09 2.29
N VAL A 49 -4.52 12.21 1.90
CA VAL A 49 -3.85 12.28 0.60
C VAL A 49 -4.82 11.82 -0.48
N PRO A 50 -5.13 12.65 -1.48
CA PRO A 50 -6.07 12.28 -2.53
C PRO A 50 -5.65 11.01 -3.27
N ASN A 51 -6.57 10.06 -3.38
CA ASN A 51 -6.36 8.81 -4.10
C ASN A 51 -7.65 8.39 -4.83
N PRO A 52 -7.69 8.46 -6.17
CA PRO A 52 -8.90 8.17 -6.94
C PRO A 52 -9.50 6.78 -6.70
N ARG A 53 -8.74 5.84 -6.16
CA ARG A 53 -9.22 4.48 -5.83
C ARG A 53 -10.00 4.47 -4.50
N THR A 54 -9.62 5.31 -3.55
CA THR A 54 -10.18 5.35 -2.19
C THR A 54 -11.15 6.51 -1.97
N ASP A 55 -11.04 7.59 -2.75
CA ASP A 55 -11.94 8.77 -2.65
C ASP A 55 -13.43 8.41 -2.93
N ARG A 56 -13.68 7.23 -3.52
CA ARG A 56 -15.04 6.71 -3.75
C ARG A 56 -15.68 6.04 -2.54
N VAL A 57 -14.94 5.91 -1.45
CA VAL A 57 -15.38 5.23 -0.21
C VAL A 57 -15.16 6.12 1.02
N PRO A 58 -15.83 7.28 1.09
CA PRO A 58 -15.61 8.28 2.14
C PRO A 58 -15.84 7.72 3.55
N GLN A 59 -16.73 6.73 3.70
CA GLN A 59 -17.01 6.10 5.00
C GLN A 59 -15.77 5.39 5.58
N ILE A 60 -14.90 4.84 4.71
CA ILE A 60 -13.63 4.22 5.13
C ILE A 60 -12.68 5.31 5.63
N HIS A 61 -12.57 6.43 4.91
CA HIS A 61 -11.76 7.58 5.35
C HIS A 61 -12.19 8.08 6.72
N GLU A 62 -13.48 8.35 6.91
CA GLU A 62 -14.03 8.84 8.18
C GLU A 62 -13.81 7.86 9.35
N ALA A 63 -13.94 6.55 9.10
CA ALA A 63 -13.72 5.54 10.12
C ALA A 63 -12.24 5.50 10.54
N LEU A 64 -11.32 5.52 9.56
CA LEU A 64 -9.89 5.52 9.81
C LEU A 64 -9.43 6.82 10.48
N GLU A 65 -9.92 7.99 10.08
CA GLU A 65 -9.56 9.26 10.73
C GLU A 65 -9.96 9.31 12.20
N ARG A 66 -11.17 8.82 12.54
CA ARG A 66 -11.58 8.72 13.95
C ARG A 66 -10.64 7.83 14.75
N GLU A 67 -10.19 6.74 14.16
CA GLU A 67 -9.26 5.82 14.81
C GLU A 67 -7.85 6.40 14.92
N ILE A 68 -7.30 7.01 13.85
CA ILE A 68 -5.99 7.63 13.83
C ILE A 68 -5.88 8.72 14.92
N ARG A 69 -6.95 9.47 15.19
CA ARG A 69 -6.97 10.49 16.25
C ARG A 69 -6.78 9.92 17.65
N THR A 70 -6.96 8.62 17.84
CA THR A 70 -6.72 7.93 19.12
C THR A 70 -5.28 7.40 19.27
N TRP A 71 -4.51 7.40 18.18
CA TRP A 71 -3.16 6.85 18.16
C TRP A 71 -2.15 7.81 18.76
N THR A 72 -1.03 7.25 19.18
CA THR A 72 0.12 7.99 19.65
C THR A 72 1.33 7.74 18.76
N PHE A 73 2.17 8.74 18.65
CA PHE A 73 3.37 8.74 17.84
C PHE A 73 4.59 9.13 18.69
N ASN A 74 5.76 8.74 18.23
CA ASN A 74 7.02 9.30 18.70
C ASN A 74 7.38 10.45 17.74
N PRO A 75 7.30 11.73 18.15
CA PRO A 75 7.65 12.85 17.29
C PRO A 75 9.15 12.93 17.05
N GLY A 76 9.54 13.67 16.02
CA GLY A 76 10.94 14.01 15.77
C GLY A 76 11.53 14.87 16.89
N LEU A 77 12.87 14.86 16.96
CA LEU A 77 13.60 15.56 18.02
C LEU A 77 14.38 16.76 17.48
N VAL A 78 14.34 17.88 18.20
CA VAL A 78 15.24 19.02 18.01
C VAL A 78 16.08 19.17 19.28
N ASN A 79 17.39 19.08 19.16
CA ASN A 79 18.32 19.10 20.30
C ASN A 79 17.95 18.09 21.42
N GLY A 80 17.52 16.88 21.00
CA GLY A 80 17.14 15.81 21.91
C GLY A 80 15.79 15.98 22.61
N LYS A 81 15.01 17.00 22.25
CA LYS A 81 13.65 17.25 22.81
C LYS A 81 12.60 17.04 21.74
N PRO A 82 11.44 16.42 22.07
CA PRO A 82 10.33 16.28 21.15
C PRO A 82 9.89 17.62 20.57
N ALA A 83 9.66 17.68 19.28
CA ALA A 83 9.22 18.86 18.56
C ALA A 83 7.99 18.56 17.71
N VAL A 84 7.17 19.56 17.42
CA VAL A 84 6.05 19.41 16.49
C VAL A 84 6.58 18.84 15.19
N THR A 85 5.97 17.75 14.73
CA THR A 85 6.44 17.01 13.56
C THR A 85 5.32 16.86 12.55
N GLN A 86 5.60 17.15 11.28
CA GLN A 86 4.72 16.82 10.16
C GLN A 86 5.31 15.62 9.42
N THR A 87 4.49 14.63 9.18
CA THR A 87 4.86 13.38 8.49
C THR A 87 3.70 12.89 7.63
N ALA A 88 3.93 11.99 6.70
CA ALA A 88 2.85 11.21 6.13
C ALA A 88 2.66 9.93 6.95
N LEU A 89 1.40 9.53 7.13
CA LEU A 89 0.97 8.24 7.65
C LEU A 89 0.39 7.44 6.51
N ILE A 90 0.92 6.26 6.26
CA ILE A 90 0.47 5.36 5.19
C ILE A 90 -0.07 4.09 5.83
N LEU A 91 -1.32 3.78 5.51
CA LEU A 91 -2.00 2.58 5.98
C LEU A 91 -2.21 1.61 4.83
N ALA A 92 -1.75 0.38 5.00
CA ALA A 92 -2.26 -0.75 4.24
C ALA A 92 -3.41 -1.37 5.02
N ILE A 93 -4.56 -1.49 4.39
CA ILE A 93 -5.77 -2.04 4.98
C ILE A 93 -6.35 -3.16 4.11
N SER A 94 -7.02 -4.10 4.76
CA SER A 94 -7.87 -5.10 4.12
C SER A 94 -9.32 -4.82 4.45
N VAL A 95 -10.14 -4.60 3.42
CA VAL A 95 -11.60 -4.56 3.56
C VAL A 95 -12.11 -5.99 3.42
N LEU A 96 -12.73 -6.49 4.49
CA LEU A 96 -13.22 -7.86 4.64
C LEU A 96 -14.75 -7.87 4.49
N PRO A 97 -15.30 -8.25 3.32
CA PRO A 97 -16.75 -8.34 3.15
C PRO A 97 -17.36 -9.35 4.15
N GLN A 98 -18.35 -8.90 4.93
CA GLN A 98 -19.10 -9.74 5.87
C GLN A 98 -20.46 -10.14 5.28
N SER A 99 -21.03 -9.26 4.45
CA SER A 99 -22.27 -9.48 3.71
C SER A 99 -22.29 -8.58 2.47
N ALA A 100 -23.38 -8.61 1.71
CA ALA A 100 -23.57 -7.73 0.55
C ALA A 100 -23.56 -6.22 0.89
N THR A 101 -23.84 -5.86 2.15
CA THR A 101 -23.95 -4.47 2.61
C THR A 101 -23.05 -4.12 3.79
N ASN A 102 -22.24 -5.06 4.28
CA ASN A 102 -21.41 -4.87 5.45
C ASN A 102 -20.00 -5.42 5.24
N ALA A 103 -19.01 -4.67 5.70
CA ALA A 103 -17.59 -5.05 5.66
C ALA A 103 -16.89 -4.56 6.94
N SER A 104 -15.89 -5.31 7.38
CA SER A 104 -14.95 -4.89 8.42
C SER A 104 -13.67 -4.39 7.78
N ILE A 105 -12.97 -3.50 8.44
CA ILE A 105 -11.67 -2.99 8.01
C ILE A 105 -10.62 -3.57 8.95
N ARG A 106 -9.59 -4.18 8.40
CA ARG A 106 -8.40 -4.56 9.17
C ARG A 106 -7.24 -3.68 8.76
N VAL A 107 -6.54 -3.09 9.73
CA VAL A 107 -5.27 -2.42 9.48
C VAL A 107 -4.19 -3.51 9.37
N ASP A 108 -3.63 -3.69 8.19
CA ASP A 108 -2.58 -4.70 7.97
C ASP A 108 -1.24 -4.19 8.49
N HIS A 109 -0.90 -2.93 8.20
CA HIS A 109 0.23 -2.20 8.77
C HIS A 109 0.09 -0.69 8.59
N ALA A 110 0.91 0.06 9.32
CA ALA A 110 1.02 1.51 9.24
C ALA A 110 2.49 1.91 9.22
N ASP A 111 2.85 2.82 8.30
CA ASP A 111 4.18 3.39 8.18
C ASP A 111 4.09 4.91 8.18
N THR A 112 5.15 5.56 8.69
CA THR A 112 5.31 7.01 8.68
C THR A 112 6.50 7.41 7.82
N GLY A 113 6.58 8.68 7.42
CA GLY A 113 7.75 9.23 6.72
C GLY A 113 7.41 10.22 5.62
N GLY A 114 8.42 10.63 4.87
CA GLY A 114 8.21 11.45 3.68
C GLY A 114 7.45 10.68 2.60
N TRP A 115 6.62 11.39 1.86
CA TRP A 115 5.74 10.82 0.85
C TRP A 115 5.87 11.52 -0.49
N TYR A 116 5.21 11.01 -1.50
CA TYR A 116 5.18 11.61 -2.83
C TYR A 116 4.53 13.00 -2.83
N ALA A 117 5.21 14.00 -3.43
CA ALA A 117 4.63 15.30 -3.74
C ALA A 117 4.28 15.42 -5.23
N LYS A 118 5.20 14.99 -6.10
CA LYS A 118 4.99 14.98 -7.54
C LYS A 118 5.62 13.75 -8.16
N VAL A 119 4.79 12.95 -8.79
CA VAL A 119 5.21 11.70 -9.44
C VAL A 119 4.68 11.60 -10.87
N THR A 120 5.40 10.86 -11.69
CA THR A 120 4.96 10.44 -13.02
C THR A 120 5.34 8.97 -13.20
N PRO A 121 4.46 8.12 -13.73
CA PRO A 121 4.81 6.72 -13.94
C PRO A 121 5.95 6.59 -14.97
N PRO A 122 6.83 5.59 -14.83
CA PRO A 122 7.86 5.32 -15.83
C PRO A 122 7.24 4.87 -17.14
N LYS A 123 7.82 5.34 -18.24
CA LYS A 123 7.46 4.80 -19.57
C LYS A 123 8.07 3.41 -19.73
N TYR A 124 7.26 2.48 -20.21
CA TYR A 124 7.76 1.14 -20.54
C TYR A 124 8.74 1.25 -21.72
N PRO A 125 10.00 0.76 -21.60
CA PRO A 125 10.97 0.86 -22.70
C PRO A 125 10.54 -0.01 -23.91
N PRO A 126 10.59 0.52 -25.15
CA PRO A 126 10.21 -0.26 -26.35
C PRO A 126 10.98 -1.59 -26.48
N SER A 127 12.28 -1.59 -26.14
CA SER A 127 13.10 -2.80 -26.15
C SER A 127 12.68 -3.83 -25.10
N ALA A 128 12.13 -3.39 -23.98
CA ALA A 128 11.58 -4.29 -22.98
C ALA A 128 10.21 -4.85 -23.42
N VAL A 129 9.39 -4.04 -24.09
CA VAL A 129 8.11 -4.51 -24.66
C VAL A 129 8.38 -5.58 -25.75
N SER A 130 9.24 -5.29 -26.73
CA SER A 130 9.57 -6.24 -27.81
C SER A 130 10.27 -7.49 -27.31
N GLY A 131 11.06 -7.39 -26.25
CA GLY A 131 11.73 -8.51 -25.59
C GLY A 131 10.89 -9.20 -24.52
N HIS A 132 9.61 -8.85 -24.34
CA HIS A 132 8.70 -9.40 -23.34
C HIS A 132 9.27 -9.39 -21.91
N LYS A 133 10.03 -8.33 -21.57
CA LYS A 133 10.66 -8.20 -20.26
C LYS A 133 9.66 -7.60 -19.28
N VAL A 134 9.34 -8.32 -18.21
CA VAL A 134 8.46 -7.92 -17.11
C VAL A 134 9.23 -8.05 -15.79
N GLY A 135 8.71 -7.49 -14.72
CA GLY A 135 9.31 -7.66 -13.40
C GLY A 135 9.09 -6.47 -12.48
N LEU A 136 9.49 -6.62 -11.24
CA LEU A 136 9.44 -5.60 -10.21
C LEU A 136 10.83 -4.98 -10.05
N VAL A 137 10.92 -3.68 -10.29
CA VAL A 137 12.10 -2.85 -9.95
C VAL A 137 11.81 -2.17 -8.63
N VAL A 138 12.65 -2.33 -7.63
CA VAL A 138 12.58 -1.53 -6.41
C VAL A 138 13.82 -0.66 -6.33
N LEU A 139 13.62 0.64 -6.14
CA LEU A 139 14.70 1.60 -5.98
C LEU A 139 14.77 2.07 -4.52
N LYS A 140 15.99 2.20 -3.99
CA LYS A 140 16.29 3.06 -2.87
C LYS A 140 16.50 4.47 -3.42
N VAL A 141 15.70 5.41 -2.94
CA VAL A 141 15.69 6.81 -3.40
C VAL A 141 16.03 7.69 -2.21
N ASP A 142 17.07 8.51 -2.34
CA ASP A 142 17.42 9.53 -1.36
C ASP A 142 16.95 10.91 -1.89
N TYR A 143 16.42 11.76 -1.01
CA TYR A 143 15.95 13.12 -1.31
C TYR A 143 16.42 14.12 -0.26
N ASP A 144 16.61 15.37 -0.68
CA ASP A 144 17.04 16.46 0.18
C ASP A 144 15.84 17.13 0.91
N GLU A 145 16.14 18.15 1.71
CA GLU A 145 15.16 18.90 2.49
C GLU A 145 14.13 19.64 1.61
N SER A 146 14.44 19.90 0.34
CA SER A 146 13.48 20.44 -0.62
C SER A 146 12.59 19.35 -1.27
N GLY A 147 12.82 18.10 -0.93
CA GLY A 147 12.15 16.93 -1.51
C GLY A 147 12.69 16.51 -2.88
N LYS A 148 13.77 17.13 -3.36
CA LYS A 148 14.38 16.78 -4.64
C LYS A 148 15.18 15.49 -4.49
N VAL A 149 14.99 14.57 -5.45
CA VAL A 149 15.76 13.31 -5.49
C VAL A 149 17.23 13.60 -5.77
N THR A 150 18.10 13.16 -4.88
CA THR A 150 19.56 13.29 -4.94
C THR A 150 20.24 12.01 -5.42
N ALA A 151 19.69 10.83 -5.05
CA ALA A 151 20.17 9.54 -5.50
C ALA A 151 19.03 8.56 -5.75
N ALA A 152 19.23 7.63 -6.68
CA ALA A 152 18.32 6.52 -6.95
C ALA A 152 19.13 5.33 -7.43
N VAL A 153 19.09 4.24 -6.68
CA VAL A 153 19.82 2.99 -6.96
C VAL A 153 18.91 1.79 -6.72
N PRO A 154 19.14 0.63 -7.36
CA PRO A 154 18.41 -0.59 -7.02
C PRO A 154 18.50 -0.90 -5.52
N ALA A 155 17.36 -1.26 -4.90
CA ALA A 155 17.31 -1.63 -3.50
C ALA A 155 17.99 -2.99 -3.25
N PRO A 156 18.59 -3.23 -2.08
CA PRO A 156 19.15 -4.52 -1.72
C PRO A 156 18.07 -5.62 -1.72
N GLY A 157 18.41 -6.82 -2.21
CA GLY A 157 17.48 -7.98 -2.18
C GLY A 157 16.35 -7.89 -3.19
N THR A 158 16.40 -6.98 -4.17
CA THR A 158 15.43 -6.96 -5.28
C THR A 158 15.72 -8.10 -6.27
N PRO A 159 14.67 -8.63 -6.92
CA PRO A 159 14.85 -9.59 -8.01
C PRO A 159 15.71 -9.02 -9.14
N ASP A 160 16.47 -9.86 -9.80
CA ASP A 160 17.18 -9.46 -11.00
C ASP A 160 16.19 -9.23 -12.15
N VAL A 161 16.24 -8.04 -12.71
CA VAL A 161 15.36 -7.62 -13.80
C VAL A 161 16.16 -7.01 -14.95
N ALA A 162 15.54 -6.91 -16.13
CA ALA A 162 16.19 -6.34 -17.29
C ALA A 162 16.66 -4.91 -17.02
N ALA A 163 17.91 -4.62 -17.31
CA ALA A 163 18.56 -3.32 -17.10
C ALA A 163 17.78 -2.14 -17.73
N SER A 164 17.08 -2.39 -18.83
CA SER A 164 16.22 -1.38 -19.48
C SER A 164 15.07 -0.92 -18.58
N LEU A 165 14.47 -1.81 -17.78
CA LEU A 165 13.41 -1.48 -16.81
C LEU A 165 13.99 -0.67 -15.65
N THR A 166 15.12 -1.12 -15.09
CA THR A 166 15.82 -0.41 -14.01
C THR A 166 16.23 1.00 -14.44
N ASN A 167 16.83 1.15 -15.62
CA ASN A 167 17.24 2.44 -16.15
C ASN A 167 16.05 3.40 -16.37
N ALA A 168 14.92 2.88 -16.88
CA ALA A 168 13.72 3.67 -17.06
C ALA A 168 13.14 4.15 -15.71
N SER A 169 13.13 3.29 -14.69
CA SER A 169 12.69 3.63 -13.33
C SER A 169 13.60 4.70 -12.71
N VAL A 170 14.92 4.53 -12.76
CA VAL A 170 15.88 5.51 -12.25
C VAL A 170 15.75 6.86 -12.96
N ALA A 171 15.66 6.87 -14.30
CA ALA A 171 15.51 8.10 -15.07
C ALA A 171 14.20 8.83 -14.76
N THR A 172 13.16 8.09 -14.37
CA THR A 172 11.86 8.64 -14.01
C THR A 172 11.87 9.21 -12.60
N VAL A 173 12.32 8.44 -11.61
CA VAL A 173 12.28 8.85 -10.20
C VAL A 173 13.15 10.07 -9.91
N ARG A 174 14.23 10.25 -10.66
CA ARG A 174 15.07 11.46 -10.58
C ARG A 174 14.35 12.78 -10.90
N LYS A 175 13.16 12.71 -11.50
CA LYS A 175 12.31 13.86 -11.80
C LYS A 175 11.18 14.05 -10.79
N TRP A 176 11.06 13.13 -9.85
CA TRP A 176 10.06 13.20 -8.81
C TRP A 176 10.46 14.19 -7.72
N THR A 177 9.47 14.58 -6.94
CA THR A 177 9.68 15.29 -5.69
C THR A 177 8.91 14.59 -4.58
N PHE A 178 9.50 14.61 -3.40
CA PHE A 178 8.91 14.13 -2.16
C PHE A 178 8.40 15.31 -1.33
N ALA A 179 7.45 15.07 -0.44
CA ALA A 179 7.13 15.93 0.69
C ALA A 179 7.94 15.39 1.89
N PRO A 180 9.02 16.07 2.29
CA PRO A 180 9.83 15.64 3.42
C PRO A 180 9.06 15.73 4.72
N GLU A 181 9.49 14.99 5.73
CA GLU A 181 9.04 15.23 7.09
C GLU A 181 9.57 16.58 7.57
N VAL A 182 8.81 17.26 8.46
CA VAL A 182 9.20 18.55 9.02
C VAL A 182 9.22 18.44 10.53
N VAL A 183 10.35 18.79 11.18
CA VAL A 183 10.53 18.71 12.63
C VAL A 183 10.88 20.09 13.16
N GLY A 184 10.05 20.64 14.06
CA GLY A 184 10.26 21.99 14.60
C GLY A 184 10.33 23.08 13.53
N GLY A 185 9.61 22.92 12.41
CA GLY A 185 9.60 23.83 11.27
C GLY A 185 10.75 23.62 10.26
N HIS A 186 11.61 22.62 10.44
CA HIS A 186 12.72 22.31 9.54
C HIS A 186 12.42 21.03 8.75
N ALA A 187 12.45 21.13 7.43
CA ALA A 187 12.30 19.97 6.55
C ALA A 187 13.54 19.06 6.66
N MET A 188 13.33 17.77 6.60
CA MET A 188 14.36 16.75 6.81
C MET A 188 14.64 15.98 5.51
N ALA A 189 15.90 15.90 5.12
CA ALA A 189 16.29 14.96 4.06
C ALA A 189 15.92 13.54 4.46
N GLY A 190 15.58 12.70 3.46
CA GLY A 190 15.13 11.36 3.76
C GLY A 190 15.44 10.36 2.66
N ALA A 191 15.02 9.13 2.88
CA ALA A 191 15.14 8.06 1.91
C ALA A 191 13.92 7.13 1.94
N ALA A 192 13.56 6.57 0.78
CA ALA A 192 12.46 5.65 0.65
C ALA A 192 12.76 4.50 -0.31
N TYR A 193 12.11 3.35 -0.11
CA TYR A 193 11.98 2.31 -1.13
C TYR A 193 10.78 2.61 -2.02
N VAL A 194 10.99 2.52 -3.34
CA VAL A 194 9.99 2.83 -4.36
C VAL A 194 9.91 1.67 -5.35
N PRO A 195 8.84 0.88 -5.33
CA PRO A 195 8.61 -0.21 -6.26
C PRO A 195 7.97 0.27 -7.57
N PHE A 196 8.35 -0.35 -8.68
CA PHE A 196 7.76 -0.18 -10.02
C PHE A 196 7.47 -1.54 -10.61
N CYS A 197 6.21 -1.86 -10.81
CA CYS A 197 5.79 -3.11 -11.42
C CYS A 197 5.59 -2.96 -12.93
N TYR A 198 6.40 -3.68 -13.69
CA TYR A 198 6.29 -3.76 -15.15
C TYR A 198 5.58 -5.04 -15.55
N SER A 199 4.36 -4.91 -16.07
CA SER A 199 3.53 -6.02 -16.57
C SER A 199 3.10 -5.75 -18.01
N LEU A 200 2.85 -6.81 -18.79
CA LEU A 200 2.33 -6.73 -20.15
C LEU A 200 0.94 -7.38 -20.20
N VAL A 201 -0.04 -6.61 -20.68
CA VAL A 201 -1.40 -7.08 -20.89
C VAL A 201 -1.42 -8.05 -22.11
N ASN A 202 -2.27 -9.07 -22.05
CA ASN A 202 -2.46 -10.05 -23.14
C ASN A 202 -1.28 -10.98 -23.45
N MET A 203 -0.38 -11.19 -22.50
CA MET A 203 0.66 -12.22 -22.63
C MET A 203 0.20 -13.58 -22.08
N PRO A 204 0.59 -14.70 -22.67
CA PRO A 204 0.25 -16.04 -22.17
C PRO A 204 1.06 -16.40 -20.91
N GLY A 205 0.40 -17.11 -19.99
CA GLY A 205 1.06 -17.76 -18.84
C GLY A 205 1.65 -16.81 -17.79
N SER A 206 2.75 -17.24 -17.21
CA SER A 206 3.45 -16.59 -16.09
C SER A 206 4.06 -15.21 -16.41
N LEU A 207 4.16 -14.83 -17.68
CA LEU A 207 4.67 -13.54 -18.10
C LEU A 207 3.66 -12.38 -17.93
N ARG A 208 2.37 -12.71 -17.67
CA ARG A 208 1.31 -11.69 -17.55
C ARG A 208 1.44 -10.83 -16.31
N ASN A 209 1.68 -11.46 -15.17
CA ASN A 209 1.64 -10.82 -13.86
C ASN A 209 2.87 -11.27 -13.07
N PRO A 210 4.00 -10.56 -13.18
CA PRO A 210 5.10 -10.79 -12.26
C PRO A 210 4.61 -10.50 -10.84
N PRO A 211 5.20 -11.12 -9.80
CA PRO A 211 4.96 -10.68 -8.43
C PRO A 211 5.34 -9.20 -8.33
N CYS A 212 4.36 -8.37 -7.93
CA CYS A 212 4.51 -6.91 -7.85
C CYS A 212 4.64 -6.43 -6.42
N ASP A 213 4.90 -7.33 -5.50
CA ASP A 213 5.18 -7.09 -4.09
C ASP A 213 6.60 -7.51 -3.74
N TRP A 214 7.20 -6.75 -2.84
CA TRP A 214 8.55 -6.98 -2.33
C TRP A 214 8.59 -6.71 -0.84
N THR A 215 9.24 -7.60 -0.10
CA THR A 215 9.42 -7.44 1.33
C THR A 215 10.82 -6.88 1.60
N PRO A 216 10.93 -5.67 2.17
CA PRO A 216 12.21 -5.08 2.52
C PRO A 216 12.98 -5.95 3.52
N PRO A 217 14.33 -5.96 3.47
CA PRO A 217 15.13 -6.65 4.47
C PRO A 217 14.78 -6.21 5.91
N GLY A 218 14.54 -7.17 6.79
CA GLY A 218 14.18 -6.92 8.19
C GLY A 218 12.73 -6.52 8.44
N ARG A 219 11.86 -6.53 7.42
CA ARG A 219 10.42 -6.29 7.53
C ARG A 219 9.62 -7.58 7.31
N SER A 220 8.42 -7.64 7.87
CA SER A 220 7.46 -8.73 7.64
C SER A 220 6.36 -8.35 6.64
N THR A 221 6.24 -7.08 6.30
CA THR A 221 5.22 -6.55 5.38
C THR A 221 5.82 -6.23 4.02
N SER A 222 5.08 -6.58 2.96
CA SER A 222 5.47 -6.27 1.59
C SER A 222 4.92 -4.92 1.16
N ILE A 223 5.66 -4.25 0.26
CA ILE A 223 5.21 -3.06 -0.47
C ILE A 223 5.01 -3.42 -1.94
N GLY A 224 4.07 -2.76 -2.60
CA GLY A 224 3.71 -2.99 -3.99
C GLY A 224 3.83 -1.74 -4.85
N ASP A 225 3.44 -1.88 -6.12
CA ASP A 225 3.48 -0.77 -7.09
C ASP A 225 2.63 0.43 -6.61
N GLY A 226 3.24 1.60 -6.62
CA GLY A 226 2.63 2.85 -6.14
C GLY A 226 2.83 3.14 -4.64
N ASP A 227 3.39 2.19 -3.88
CA ASP A 227 3.78 2.45 -2.49
C ASP A 227 5.11 3.22 -2.42
N ALA A 228 5.33 3.91 -1.29
CA ALA A 228 6.66 4.36 -0.87
C ALA A 228 6.83 4.00 0.59
N LEU A 229 7.96 3.42 0.92
CA LEU A 229 8.29 3.07 2.30
C LEU A 229 9.50 3.87 2.75
N ALA A 230 9.31 4.79 3.69
CA ALA A 230 10.41 5.53 4.29
C ALA A 230 11.38 4.56 4.98
N ILE A 231 12.68 4.80 4.81
CA ILE A 231 13.72 3.89 5.34
C ILE A 231 13.98 4.20 6.82
N ASN A 232 14.11 5.47 7.16
CA ASN A 232 14.36 5.94 8.54
C ASN A 232 13.47 7.15 8.81
N PRO A 233 12.16 6.96 9.05
CA PRO A 233 11.26 8.08 9.34
C PRO A 233 11.68 8.76 10.64
N VAL A 234 11.53 10.08 10.71
CA VAL A 234 11.83 10.87 11.93
C VAL A 234 10.70 10.80 12.95
N ALA A 235 9.46 10.65 12.48
CA ALA A 235 8.34 10.28 13.33
C ALA A 235 8.04 8.79 13.19
N THR A 236 7.66 8.12 14.26
CA THR A 236 7.24 6.73 14.24
C THR A 236 5.92 6.53 14.98
N LEU A 237 5.14 5.54 14.57
CA LEU A 237 3.93 5.18 15.30
C LEU A 237 4.32 4.47 16.60
N ALA A 238 3.78 4.93 17.74
CA ALA A 238 3.96 4.30 19.04
C ALA A 238 2.84 3.31 19.37
N THR A 239 1.64 3.54 18.87
CA THR A 239 0.50 2.62 19.00
C THR A 239 0.69 1.41 18.09
N ASP A 240 0.57 0.20 18.65
CA ASP A 240 0.50 -1.02 17.82
C ASP A 240 -0.88 -1.13 17.18
N VAL A 241 -0.91 -1.10 15.86
CA VAL A 241 -2.14 -1.11 15.07
C VAL A 241 -2.23 -2.30 14.13
N ALA A 242 -1.17 -3.07 13.97
CA ALA A 242 -1.14 -4.21 13.06
C ALA A 242 -2.17 -5.28 13.47
N GLY A 243 -3.02 -5.67 12.53
CA GLY A 243 -4.10 -6.63 12.78
C GLY A 243 -5.35 -6.06 13.46
N ARG A 244 -5.39 -4.76 13.82
CA ARG A 244 -6.55 -4.13 14.45
C ARG A 244 -7.75 -4.12 13.50
N MET A 245 -8.91 -4.46 14.03
CA MET A 245 -10.22 -4.45 13.33
C MET A 245 -11.00 -3.20 13.68
N LEU A 246 -11.66 -2.61 12.68
CA LEU A 246 -12.53 -1.43 12.78
C LEU A 246 -13.92 -1.73 12.29
#